data_5304b6098b6aa866b1f6b061daed9b35
#
_entry.id   5304b6098b6aa866b1f6b061daed9b35
#
_cell.length_a   1.000
_cell.length_b   1.000
_cell.length_c   1.000
_cell.angle_alpha   90.00
_cell.angle_beta   90.00
_cell.angle_gamma   90.00
#
_symmetry.space_group_name_H-M   'P 1'
#
loop_
_entity.id
_entity.type
_entity.pdbx_description
1 polymer ?
#
loop_
_entity_poly.entity_id
_entity_poly.type
_entity_poly.pdbx_seq_one_letter_code
_entity_poly.pdbx_strand_id
1 'polypeptide(L)'
;MKLDALDLLEVAVDEARKGLAEGGIPIGAALFSADGTLLGSGHNRRVQQDDPSVHAETDAFRAAGRQRNYRSTVMVTTLSPCWYCSGLVRQFNIGAVVIGEAATFHGGHDWLAEHGVAVTVLDDER
;
A
#
# COMPACT_ATOMS: atom_id res chain seq x y z
N MET A 1 17.65 -11.52 -6.01
CA MET A 1 16.37 -12.23 -6.14
C MET A 1 15.35 -11.33 -6.81
N LYS A 2 14.66 -11.83 -7.80
CA LYS A 2 13.63 -11.07 -8.50
C LYS A 2 12.32 -11.14 -7.72
N LEU A 3 11.77 -9.99 -7.38
CA LEU A 3 10.49 -9.92 -6.67
C LEU A 3 9.33 -10.13 -7.64
N ASP A 4 8.38 -10.97 -7.25
CA ASP A 4 7.14 -11.14 -8.01
C ASP A 4 6.08 -10.23 -7.40
N ALA A 5 5.63 -9.24 -8.17
CA ALA A 5 4.64 -8.26 -7.72
C ALA A 5 3.33 -8.92 -7.28
N LEU A 6 2.93 -10.02 -7.93
CA LEU A 6 1.71 -10.75 -7.55
C LEU A 6 1.86 -11.40 -6.17
N ASP A 7 3.03 -11.93 -5.84
CA ASP A 7 3.29 -12.51 -4.52
C ASP A 7 3.24 -11.43 -3.44
N LEU A 8 3.77 -10.25 -3.72
CA LEU A 8 3.71 -9.12 -2.79
C LEU A 8 2.26 -8.66 -2.61
N LEU A 9 1.50 -8.62 -3.70
CA LEU A 9 0.08 -8.22 -3.66
C LEU A 9 -0.73 -9.17 -2.79
N GLU A 10 -0.40 -10.46 -2.75
CA GLU A 10 -1.13 -11.44 -1.94
C GLU A 10 -1.19 -11.05 -0.47
N VAL A 11 -0.11 -10.50 0.07
CA VAL A 11 -0.07 -10.03 1.46
C VAL A 11 -1.07 -8.90 1.67
N ALA A 12 -1.12 -7.95 0.74
CA ALA A 12 -2.08 -6.84 0.82
C ALA A 12 -3.52 -7.33 0.67
N VAL A 13 -3.77 -8.30 -0.21
CA VAL A 13 -5.09 -8.91 -0.39
C VAL A 13 -5.54 -9.61 0.89
N ASP A 14 -4.64 -10.33 1.57
CA ASP A 14 -4.96 -10.98 2.83
C ASP A 14 -5.34 -9.97 3.91
N GLU A 15 -4.67 -8.82 3.94
CA GLU A 15 -5.03 -7.73 4.86
C GLU A 15 -6.42 -7.17 4.53
N ALA A 16 -6.74 -7.03 3.24
CA ALA A 16 -8.06 -6.57 2.82
C ALA A 16 -9.16 -7.53 3.30
N ARG A 17 -8.90 -8.83 3.22
CA ARG A 17 -9.83 -9.87 3.70
C ARG A 17 -10.04 -9.77 5.20
N LYS A 18 -8.98 -9.52 5.97
CA LYS A 18 -9.08 -9.31 7.42
C LYS A 18 -9.97 -8.12 7.74
N GLY A 19 -9.77 -7.01 7.03
CA GLY A 19 -10.57 -5.81 7.21
C GLY A 19 -12.05 -6.05 6.94
N LEU A 20 -12.35 -6.78 5.87
CA LEU A 20 -13.73 -7.14 5.52
C LEU A 20 -14.34 -8.04 6.59
N ALA A 21 -13.59 -9.01 7.11
CA ALA A 21 -14.06 -9.90 8.16
C ALA A 21 -14.38 -9.15 9.45
N GLU A 22 -13.72 -8.02 9.69
CA GLU A 22 -13.97 -7.16 10.85
C GLU A 22 -15.13 -6.19 10.64
N GLY A 23 -15.79 -6.24 9.48
CA GLY A 23 -16.87 -5.33 9.13
C GLY A 23 -16.40 -3.99 8.58
N GLY A 24 -15.14 -3.88 8.19
CA GLY A 24 -14.58 -2.66 7.64
C GLY A 24 -14.47 -2.67 6.13
N ILE A 25 -13.75 -1.69 5.60
CA ILE A 25 -13.54 -1.50 4.17
C ILE A 25 -12.43 -2.48 3.70
N PRO A 26 -12.67 -3.28 2.64
CA PRO A 26 -11.70 -4.30 2.20
C PRO A 26 -10.56 -3.72 1.36
N ILE A 27 -9.71 -2.93 2.00
CA ILE A 27 -8.49 -2.39 1.39
C ILE A 27 -7.31 -2.81 2.26
N GLY A 28 -6.30 -3.39 1.64
CA GLY A 28 -5.08 -3.84 2.33
C GLY A 28 -3.84 -3.25 1.70
N ALA A 29 -2.77 -3.20 2.51
CA ALA A 29 -1.47 -2.70 2.06
C ALA A 29 -0.35 -3.39 2.83
N ALA A 30 0.84 -3.34 2.27
CA ALA A 30 2.05 -3.86 2.91
C ALA A 30 3.26 -3.06 2.45
N LEU A 31 4.24 -2.93 3.32
CA LEU A 31 5.51 -2.31 3.00
C LEU A 31 6.60 -3.37 3.04
N PHE A 32 7.34 -3.47 1.95
CA PHE A 32 8.44 -4.43 1.80
C PHE A 32 9.76 -3.70 1.61
N SER A 33 10.86 -4.34 2.01
CA SER A 33 12.18 -3.89 1.59
C SER A 33 12.44 -4.33 0.15
N ALA A 34 13.50 -3.81 -0.46
CA ALA A 34 13.83 -4.11 -1.86
C ALA A 34 14.13 -5.60 -2.09
N ASP A 35 14.56 -6.32 -1.06
CA ASP A 35 14.84 -7.76 -1.15
C ASP A 35 13.60 -8.65 -0.93
N GLY A 36 12.44 -8.04 -0.72
CA GLY A 36 11.19 -8.78 -0.52
C GLY A 36 10.84 -9.09 0.92
N THR A 37 11.61 -8.58 1.89
CA THR A 37 11.30 -8.78 3.30
C THR A 37 10.09 -7.93 3.68
N LEU A 38 9.08 -8.55 4.29
CA LEU A 38 7.90 -7.83 4.79
C LEU A 38 8.29 -7.00 6.02
N LEU A 39 8.09 -5.69 5.93
CA LEU A 39 8.38 -4.76 7.02
C LEU A 39 7.13 -4.49 7.88
N GLY A 40 5.98 -4.40 7.24
CA GLY A 40 4.71 -4.22 7.93
C GLY A 40 3.55 -4.34 6.98
N SER A 41 2.39 -4.74 7.50
CA SER A 41 1.17 -4.82 6.71
C SER A 41 0.01 -4.23 7.50
N GLY A 42 -1.04 -3.86 6.81
CA GLY A 42 -2.20 -3.26 7.43
C GLY A 42 -3.41 -3.23 6.52
N HIS A 43 -4.53 -2.84 7.08
CA HIS A 43 -5.76 -2.70 6.34
C HIS A 43 -6.51 -1.45 6.81
N ASN A 44 -7.46 -1.01 6.00
CA ASN A 44 -8.26 0.15 6.31
C ASN A 44 -9.05 -0.11 7.59
N ARG A 45 -8.94 0.78 8.58
CA ARG A 45 -9.61 0.66 9.88
C ARG A 45 -10.48 1.87 10.19
N ARG A 46 -10.88 2.61 9.17
CA ARG A 46 -11.72 3.81 9.39
C ARG A 46 -13.01 3.46 10.11
N VAL A 47 -13.62 2.32 9.76
CA VAL A 47 -14.85 1.85 10.41
C VAL A 47 -14.53 1.29 11.80
N GLN A 48 -13.54 0.41 11.91
CA GLN A 48 -13.21 -0.26 13.17
C GLN A 48 -12.80 0.72 14.27
N GLN A 49 -12.09 1.79 13.93
CA GLN A 49 -11.58 2.77 14.88
C GLN A 49 -12.31 4.11 14.82
N ASP A 50 -13.32 4.22 13.98
CA ASP A 50 -14.06 5.48 13.76
C ASP A 50 -13.08 6.64 13.51
N ASP A 51 -12.09 6.40 12.65
CA ASP A 51 -11.00 7.34 12.38
C ASP A 51 -10.73 7.41 10.88
N PRO A 52 -11.03 8.55 10.22
CA PRO A 52 -10.87 8.66 8.77
C PRO A 52 -9.42 8.64 8.31
N SER A 53 -8.46 8.78 9.22
CA SER A 53 -7.04 8.79 8.86
C SER A 53 -6.42 7.40 8.78
N VAL A 54 -7.10 6.34 9.23
CA VAL A 54 -6.53 5.00 9.26
C VAL A 54 -6.81 4.28 7.95
N HIS A 55 -6.02 4.62 6.94
CA HIS A 55 -6.01 3.96 5.63
C HIS A 55 -5.11 2.72 5.71
N ALA A 56 -5.25 1.80 4.74
CA ALA A 56 -4.42 0.60 4.70
C ALA A 56 -2.95 0.95 4.62
N GLU A 57 -2.58 1.91 3.79
CA GLU A 57 -1.20 2.33 3.60
C GLU A 57 -0.62 2.95 4.86
N THR A 58 -1.38 3.79 5.57
CA THR A 58 -0.90 4.38 6.83
C THR A 58 -0.80 3.32 7.92
N ASP A 59 -1.70 2.34 7.93
CA ASP A 59 -1.66 1.23 8.88
C ASP A 59 -0.42 0.36 8.65
N ALA A 60 -0.12 0.05 7.38
CA ALA A 60 1.08 -0.72 7.02
C ALA A 60 2.36 0.04 7.35
N PHE A 61 2.40 1.32 7.04
CA PHE A 61 3.55 2.19 7.31
C PHE A 61 3.84 2.26 8.81
N ARG A 62 2.79 2.42 9.61
CA ARG A 62 2.88 2.48 11.07
C ARG A 62 3.36 1.13 11.63
N ALA A 63 2.83 0.01 11.12
CA ALA A 63 3.22 -1.33 11.53
C ALA A 63 4.69 -1.63 11.21
N ALA A 64 5.19 -1.11 10.09
CA ALA A 64 6.58 -1.28 9.68
C ALA A 64 7.54 -0.58 10.64
N GLY A 65 7.08 0.50 11.28
CA GLY A 65 7.93 1.28 12.15
C GLY A 65 8.95 2.11 11.38
N ARG A 66 9.92 2.63 12.10
CA ARG A 66 10.90 3.55 11.55
C ARG A 66 11.94 2.80 10.73
N GLN A 67 12.12 3.20 9.47
CA GLN A 67 13.12 2.62 8.57
C GLN A 67 14.25 3.62 8.34
N ARG A 68 15.45 3.10 8.15
CA ARG A 68 16.63 3.93 7.91
C ARG A 68 16.56 4.63 6.55
N ASN A 69 16.02 3.95 5.54
CA ASN A 69 15.94 4.46 4.18
C ASN A 69 14.71 3.88 3.48
N TYR A 70 13.72 4.74 3.21
CA TYR A 70 12.48 4.31 2.55
C TYR A 70 12.62 4.23 1.03
N ARG A 71 13.68 4.79 0.44
CA ARG A 71 13.88 4.77 -1.01
C ARG A 71 14.03 3.35 -1.56
N SER A 72 14.52 2.44 -0.73
CA SER A 72 14.66 1.03 -1.08
C SER A 72 13.44 0.20 -0.65
N THR A 73 12.32 0.84 -0.33
CA THR A 73 11.10 0.14 0.06
C THR A 73 10.05 0.18 -1.04
N VAL A 74 9.12 -0.75 -0.96
CA VAL A 74 8.00 -0.89 -1.91
C VAL A 74 6.70 -0.92 -1.11
N MET A 75 5.81 0.03 -1.39
CA MET A 75 4.45 0.02 -0.84
C MET A 75 3.54 -0.74 -1.81
N VAL A 76 2.89 -1.79 -1.32
CA VAL A 76 1.95 -2.58 -2.10
C VAL A 76 0.56 -2.33 -1.53
N THR A 77 -0.39 -1.98 -2.40
CA THR A 77 -1.76 -1.67 -1.98
C THR A 77 -2.76 -2.30 -2.94
N THR A 78 -3.89 -2.74 -2.43
CA THR A 78 -4.94 -3.35 -3.27
C THR A 78 -5.64 -2.32 -4.14
N LEU A 79 -5.67 -1.05 -3.73
CA LEU A 79 -6.35 0.03 -4.44
C LEU A 79 -5.38 1.19 -4.66
N SER A 80 -5.56 1.95 -5.74
CA SER A 80 -4.74 3.15 -6.02
C SER A 80 -4.73 4.07 -4.80
N PRO A 81 -3.55 4.56 -4.38
CA PRO A 81 -3.47 5.41 -3.18
C PRO A 81 -4.13 6.77 -3.41
N CYS A 82 -4.93 7.21 -2.44
CA CYS A 82 -5.54 8.54 -2.46
C CYS A 82 -4.47 9.62 -2.29
N TRP A 83 -4.87 10.89 -2.36
CA TRP A 83 -3.92 12.01 -2.20
C TRP A 83 -3.21 11.97 -0.85
N TYR A 84 -3.90 11.58 0.21
CA TYR A 84 -3.31 11.45 1.54
C TYR A 84 -2.18 10.42 1.56
N CYS A 85 -2.44 9.21 1.05
CA CYS A 85 -1.44 8.14 1.02
C CYS A 85 -0.37 8.38 -0.04
N SER A 86 -0.72 9.00 -1.16
CA SER A 86 0.28 9.43 -2.16
C SER A 86 1.23 10.46 -1.55
N GLY A 87 0.70 11.36 -0.72
CA GLY A 87 1.52 12.32 0.01
C GLY A 87 2.50 11.62 0.96
N LEU A 88 2.05 10.57 1.65
CA LEU A 88 2.91 9.78 2.52
C LEU A 88 4.07 9.15 1.73
N VAL A 89 3.79 8.55 0.58
CA VAL A 89 4.82 7.95 -0.28
C VAL A 89 5.86 8.99 -0.67
N ARG A 90 5.43 10.17 -1.09
CA ARG A 90 6.34 11.26 -1.48
C ARG A 90 7.11 11.81 -0.29
N GLN A 91 6.43 12.03 0.83
CA GLN A 91 7.03 12.64 2.03
C GLN A 91 8.20 11.80 2.53
N PHE A 92 8.05 10.48 2.53
CA PHE A 92 9.07 9.58 3.07
C PHE A 92 9.98 8.97 2.00
N ASN A 93 9.82 9.36 0.74
CA ASN A 93 10.64 8.89 -0.38
C ASN A 93 10.57 7.37 -0.60
N ILE A 94 9.40 6.79 -0.38
CA ILE A 94 9.20 5.37 -0.72
C ILE A 94 9.49 5.20 -2.21
N GLY A 95 10.34 4.24 -2.57
CA GLY A 95 10.90 4.16 -3.92
C GLY A 95 9.95 3.61 -4.97
N ALA A 96 9.02 2.74 -4.59
CA ALA A 96 8.10 2.10 -5.54
C ALA A 96 6.75 1.83 -4.91
N VAL A 97 5.71 1.79 -5.75
CA VAL A 97 4.35 1.44 -5.36
C VAL A 97 3.83 0.38 -6.34
N VAL A 98 3.28 -0.69 -5.80
CA VAL A 98 2.60 -1.73 -6.58
C VAL A 98 1.12 -1.65 -6.22
N ILE A 99 0.26 -1.52 -7.22
CA ILE A 99 -1.17 -1.27 -7.05
C ILE A 99 -1.94 -2.44 -7.64
N GLY A 100 -2.85 -3.03 -6.86
CA GLY A 100 -3.69 -4.12 -7.31
C GLY A 100 -4.63 -3.69 -8.43
N GLU A 101 -5.37 -2.61 -8.22
CA GLU A 101 -6.24 -2.08 -9.27
C GLU A 101 -6.46 -0.57 -9.08
N ALA A 102 -6.82 0.11 -10.15
CA ALA A 102 -7.10 1.53 -10.17
C ALA A 102 -8.43 1.86 -10.88
N ALA A 103 -9.19 0.82 -11.28
CA ALA A 103 -10.44 1.00 -12.01
C ALA A 103 -11.57 1.52 -11.11
N THR A 104 -11.67 0.97 -9.89
CA THR A 104 -12.68 1.39 -8.92
C THR A 104 -12.41 2.80 -8.39
N PHE A 105 -11.13 3.12 -8.20
CA PHE A 105 -10.71 4.43 -7.72
C PHE A 105 -9.37 4.79 -8.34
N HIS A 106 -9.32 5.93 -9.01
CA HIS A 106 -8.09 6.46 -9.61
C HIS A 106 -7.55 7.56 -8.69
N GLY A 107 -6.55 7.22 -7.89
CA GLY A 107 -5.98 8.14 -6.92
C GLY A 107 -4.80 8.94 -7.48
N GLY A 108 -3.75 9.09 -6.67
CA GLY A 108 -2.60 9.92 -6.99
C GLY A 108 -1.44 9.22 -7.68
N HIS A 109 -1.63 8.00 -8.22
CA HIS A 109 -0.50 7.23 -8.74
C HIS A 109 0.18 7.85 -9.98
N ASP A 110 -0.57 8.54 -10.83
CA ASP A 110 0.04 9.26 -11.96
C ASP A 110 0.97 10.38 -11.47
N TRP A 111 0.51 11.11 -10.47
CA TRP A 111 1.32 12.17 -9.85
C TRP A 111 2.59 11.59 -9.23
N LEU A 112 2.51 10.42 -8.59
CA LEU A 112 3.68 9.74 -8.02
C LEU A 112 4.68 9.36 -9.12
N ALA A 113 4.19 8.80 -10.24
CA ALA A 113 5.05 8.45 -11.37
C ALA A 113 5.78 9.67 -11.92
N GLU A 114 5.08 10.80 -12.01
CA GLU A 114 5.66 12.06 -12.47
C GLU A 114 6.74 12.61 -11.52
N HIS A 115 6.74 12.16 -10.27
CA HIS A 115 7.67 12.63 -9.24
C HIS A 115 8.71 11.57 -8.85
N GLY A 116 8.99 10.63 -9.73
CA GLY A 116 10.10 9.70 -9.60
C GLY A 116 9.83 8.44 -8.80
N VAL A 117 8.58 8.16 -8.46
CA VAL A 117 8.21 6.90 -7.82
C VAL A 117 7.93 5.85 -8.90
N ALA A 118 8.52 4.67 -8.79
CA ALA A 118 8.25 3.58 -9.72
C ALA A 118 6.86 3.01 -9.41
N VAL A 119 5.91 3.18 -10.34
CA VAL A 119 4.52 2.76 -10.16
C VAL A 119 4.19 1.59 -11.06
N THR A 120 3.64 0.51 -10.50
CA THR A 120 3.17 -0.65 -11.25
C THR A 120 1.70 -0.90 -10.88
N VAL A 121 0.82 -0.90 -11.88
CA VAL A 121 -0.60 -1.23 -11.70
C VAL A 121 -0.83 -2.61 -12.31
N LEU A 122 -1.30 -3.56 -11.51
CA LEU A 122 -1.43 -4.96 -11.93
C LEU A 122 -2.78 -5.29 -12.56
N ASP A 123 -3.80 -4.46 -12.33
CA ASP A 123 -5.18 -4.70 -12.79
C ASP A 123 -5.70 -6.09 -12.37
N ASP A 124 -5.39 -6.48 -11.13
CA ASP A 124 -5.78 -7.77 -10.57
C ASP A 124 -7.16 -7.65 -9.95
N GLU A 125 -8.07 -8.58 -10.28
CA GLU A 125 -9.47 -8.54 -9.85
C GLU A 125 -9.73 -9.26 -8.51
N ARG A 126 -8.73 -9.70 -7.82
CA ARG A 126 -8.89 -10.46 -6.58
C ARG A 126 -9.76 -9.80 -5.52
#